data_e3377e84eff431be2f98994082bfd208
#
_entry.id   e3377e84eff431be2f98994082bfd208
#
_cell.length_a   1.000
_cell.length_b   1.000
_cell.length_c   1.000
_cell.angle_alpha   90.00
_cell.angle_beta   90.00
_cell.angle_gamma   90.00
#
_symmetry.space_group_name_H-M   'P 1'
#
loop_
_entity.id
_entity.type
_entity.pdbx_description
1 polymer ?
#
loop_
_entity_poly.entity_id
_entity_poly.type
_entity_poly.pdbx_seq_one_letter_code
_entity_poly.pdbx_strand_id
1 'polypeptide(L)'
;VAFYLRREFGDDESVRIINDLRIEHNGERAQIDHLVIHPYGLVVIESKSIYGEVKVNGHGEWSRSYRGDWYGMPSPVRQAELQEALVKELLKDNVEKFLGRLLGLQTQIGGRDWRTLCAVSSSAILHRDEMPRAIANRVVKSEFVAEKVRELVGSRAKGLVTARPRFSQKEIEGIGDFLLQSHLAPIANPSAVAEPAPRVQESPVSAKTEPAAKAQRPATPEPQPTQAAPSPATNPSQAPTLACKKCGEQDKLTGMYGKYGYYVRCDACDTNTSMKVPCPACQSRKVRVTKSGPTYTSACQDCANEWVVFAQRGSPTEQ
;
A
#
# COMPACT_ATOMS: atom_id res chain seq x y z
N VAL A 1 5.23 3.06 -9.23
CA VAL A 1 5.55 1.88 -10.06
C VAL A 1 4.87 2.00 -11.41
N ALA A 2 3.54 2.05 -11.52
CA ALA A 2 2.80 2.13 -12.79
C ALA A 2 3.33 3.22 -13.74
N PHE A 3 3.68 4.40 -13.20
CA PHE A 3 4.25 5.50 -13.99
C PHE A 3 5.56 5.08 -14.67
N TYR A 4 6.49 4.45 -13.93
CA TYR A 4 7.80 4.04 -14.46
C TYR A 4 7.66 2.92 -15.49
N LEU A 5 6.81 1.94 -15.22
CA LEU A 5 6.53 0.85 -16.17
C LEU A 5 5.93 1.37 -17.47
N ARG A 6 4.92 2.26 -17.38
CA ARG A 6 4.29 2.84 -18.58
C ARG A 6 5.26 3.70 -19.38
N ARG A 7 6.11 4.49 -18.72
CA ARG A 7 7.11 5.32 -19.39
C ARG A 7 8.13 4.49 -20.17
N GLU A 8 8.46 3.32 -19.62
CA GLU A 8 9.49 2.43 -20.19
C GLU A 8 8.96 1.54 -21.31
N PHE A 9 7.76 0.99 -21.12
CA PHE A 9 7.21 -0.05 -21.99
C PHE A 9 5.91 0.37 -22.67
N GLY A 10 5.48 1.63 -22.53
CA GLY A 10 4.19 2.08 -23.06
C GLY A 10 4.07 2.01 -24.58
N ASP A 11 5.20 2.18 -25.28
CA ASP A 11 5.29 2.11 -26.75
C ASP A 11 5.82 0.75 -27.24
N ASP A 12 6.07 -0.20 -26.34
CA ASP A 12 6.55 -1.55 -26.70
C ASP A 12 5.37 -2.52 -26.84
N GLU A 13 4.93 -2.74 -28.07
CA GLU A 13 3.83 -3.65 -28.41
C GLU A 13 4.09 -5.11 -27.98
N SER A 14 5.36 -5.48 -27.72
CA SER A 14 5.73 -6.80 -27.24
C SER A 14 5.59 -6.95 -25.71
N VAL A 15 5.21 -5.88 -24.99
CA VAL A 15 5.03 -5.88 -23.54
C VAL A 15 3.65 -5.35 -23.17
N ARG A 16 2.92 -6.10 -22.37
CA ARG A 16 1.63 -5.66 -21.84
C ARG A 16 1.67 -5.50 -20.34
N ILE A 17 1.19 -4.37 -19.84
CA ILE A 17 1.15 -4.06 -18.41
C ILE A 17 -0.31 -4.01 -17.96
N ILE A 18 -0.61 -4.73 -16.88
CA ILE A 18 -1.91 -4.69 -16.20
C ILE A 18 -1.68 -4.22 -14.76
N ASN A 19 -2.43 -3.21 -14.32
CA ASN A 19 -2.34 -2.69 -12.98
C ASN A 19 -3.62 -2.98 -12.21
N ASP A 20 -3.51 -3.25 -10.90
CA ASP A 20 -4.63 -3.51 -9.99
C ASP A 20 -5.54 -4.66 -10.47
N LEU A 21 -4.92 -5.75 -10.91
CA LEU A 21 -5.63 -6.94 -11.38
C LEU A 21 -6.16 -7.75 -10.19
N ARG A 22 -7.47 -7.95 -10.12
CA ARG A 22 -8.12 -8.81 -9.12
C ARG A 22 -8.66 -10.05 -9.79
N ILE A 23 -8.26 -11.20 -9.30
CA ILE A 23 -8.68 -12.50 -9.85
C ILE A 23 -9.17 -13.42 -8.72
N GLU A 24 -10.00 -14.36 -9.11
CA GLU A 24 -10.39 -15.49 -8.29
C GLU A 24 -10.21 -16.78 -9.11
N HIS A 25 -9.62 -17.79 -8.50
CA HIS A 25 -9.46 -19.10 -9.09
C HIS A 25 -9.44 -20.16 -7.99
N ASN A 26 -10.17 -21.26 -8.18
CA ASN A 26 -10.29 -22.37 -7.21
C ASN A 26 -10.66 -21.92 -5.77
N GLY A 27 -11.49 -20.88 -5.65
CA GLY A 27 -11.92 -20.32 -4.37
C GLY A 27 -10.89 -19.40 -3.69
N GLU A 28 -9.70 -19.21 -4.27
CA GLU A 28 -8.69 -18.26 -3.81
C GLU A 28 -8.79 -16.95 -4.58
N ARG A 29 -8.52 -15.83 -3.90
CA ARG A 29 -8.52 -14.48 -4.47
C ARG A 29 -7.16 -13.84 -4.32
N ALA A 30 -6.75 -13.12 -5.36
CA ALA A 30 -5.56 -12.29 -5.31
C ALA A 30 -5.81 -10.92 -5.94
N GLN A 31 -5.12 -9.90 -5.42
CA GLN A 31 -4.98 -8.59 -6.03
C GLN A 31 -3.50 -8.41 -6.39
N ILE A 32 -3.22 -8.24 -7.65
CA ILE A 32 -1.88 -8.06 -8.21
C ILE A 32 -1.70 -6.57 -8.50
N ASP A 33 -0.79 -5.91 -7.82
CA ASP A 33 -0.56 -4.47 -8.02
C ASP A 33 -0.12 -4.15 -9.45
N HIS A 34 0.85 -4.91 -9.98
CA HIS A 34 1.28 -4.78 -11.37
C HIS A 34 1.70 -6.13 -11.93
N LEU A 35 1.22 -6.43 -13.12
CA LEU A 35 1.60 -7.58 -13.92
C LEU A 35 2.19 -7.12 -15.24
N VAL A 36 3.37 -7.63 -15.59
CA VAL A 36 4.04 -7.39 -16.87
C VAL A 36 4.07 -8.70 -17.64
N ILE A 37 3.44 -8.74 -18.81
CA ILE A 37 3.46 -9.86 -19.76
C ILE A 37 4.46 -9.49 -20.85
N HIS A 38 5.42 -10.37 -21.14
CA HIS A 38 6.49 -10.14 -22.10
C HIS A 38 6.78 -11.39 -22.92
N PRO A 39 7.56 -11.33 -24.01
CA PRO A 39 7.75 -12.48 -24.93
C PRO A 39 8.23 -13.77 -24.28
N TYR A 40 8.90 -13.71 -23.14
CA TYR A 40 9.44 -14.89 -22.48
C TYR A 40 8.63 -15.38 -21.29
N GLY A 41 7.69 -14.58 -20.79
CA GLY A 41 6.90 -14.94 -19.62
C GLY A 41 6.19 -13.77 -18.95
N LEU A 42 6.09 -13.83 -17.62
CA LEU A 42 5.37 -12.86 -16.83
C LEU A 42 6.19 -12.42 -15.60
N VAL A 43 6.00 -11.14 -15.20
CA VAL A 43 6.57 -10.59 -13.96
C VAL A 43 5.44 -10.05 -13.10
N VAL A 44 5.27 -10.62 -11.90
CA VAL A 44 4.36 -10.13 -10.87
C VAL A 44 5.12 -9.16 -9.98
N ILE A 45 4.59 -7.97 -9.76
CA ILE A 45 5.24 -6.92 -8.97
C ILE A 45 4.29 -6.47 -7.85
N GLU A 46 4.68 -6.74 -6.61
CA GLU A 46 4.04 -6.23 -5.41
C GLU A 46 4.63 -4.87 -5.04
N SER A 47 3.78 -3.89 -4.76
CA SER A 47 4.17 -2.53 -4.39
C SER A 47 3.95 -2.25 -2.91
N LYS A 48 4.97 -1.81 -2.19
CA LYS A 48 4.86 -1.43 -0.78
C LYS A 48 5.25 0.02 -0.55
N SER A 49 4.29 0.80 -0.06
CA SER A 49 4.52 2.16 0.40
C SER A 49 5.12 2.15 1.80
N ILE A 50 6.44 2.06 1.88
CA ILE A 50 7.20 2.01 3.13
C ILE A 50 7.93 3.33 3.32
N TYR A 51 7.78 3.91 4.50
CA TYR A 51 8.58 5.03 4.98
C TYR A 51 9.51 4.52 6.09
N GLY A 52 10.76 4.98 6.09
CA GLY A 52 11.78 4.54 7.05
C GLY A 52 12.62 3.39 6.51
N GLU A 53 13.15 2.60 7.41
CA GLU A 53 14.11 1.55 7.11
C GLU A 53 13.45 0.18 7.00
N VAL A 54 14.03 -0.69 6.20
CA VAL A 54 13.58 -2.08 6.00
C VAL A 54 14.76 -3.01 6.18
N LYS A 55 14.59 -4.04 7.00
CA LYS A 55 15.52 -5.15 7.20
C LYS A 55 14.85 -6.47 6.90
N VAL A 56 15.64 -7.41 6.46
CA VAL A 56 15.24 -8.82 6.30
C VAL A 56 16.34 -9.67 6.88
N ASN A 57 16.01 -10.46 7.90
CA ASN A 57 17.00 -11.32 8.55
C ASN A 57 17.33 -12.57 7.71
N GLY A 58 18.30 -13.38 8.16
CA GLY A 58 18.73 -14.59 7.48
C GLY A 58 17.63 -15.66 7.29
N HIS A 59 16.54 -15.60 8.07
CA HIS A 59 15.37 -16.47 7.96
C HIS A 59 14.32 -15.93 6.96
N GLY A 60 14.55 -14.73 6.38
CA GLY A 60 13.61 -14.11 5.45
C GLY A 60 12.47 -13.35 6.12
N GLU A 61 12.56 -13.08 7.41
CA GLU A 61 11.58 -12.31 8.17
C GLU A 61 11.83 -10.81 7.97
N TRP A 62 10.74 -10.10 7.69
CA TRP A 62 10.75 -8.69 7.36
C TRP A 62 10.42 -7.82 8.56
N SER A 63 11.17 -6.73 8.71
CA SER A 63 10.88 -5.68 9.67
C SER A 63 11.05 -4.30 9.04
N ARG A 64 10.31 -3.32 9.56
CA ARG A 64 10.41 -1.91 9.17
C ARG A 64 10.54 -1.03 10.38
N SER A 65 11.30 0.07 10.25
CA SER A 65 11.33 1.11 11.27
C SER A 65 10.15 2.05 11.14
N TYR A 66 9.59 2.46 12.27
CA TYR A 66 8.59 3.51 12.36
C TYR A 66 8.77 4.29 13.66
N ARG A 67 9.05 5.59 13.57
CA ARG A 67 9.30 6.48 14.72
C ARG A 67 10.43 6.03 15.64
N GLY A 68 11.45 5.38 15.10
CA GLY A 68 12.61 4.87 15.86
C GLY A 68 12.49 3.43 16.33
N ASP A 69 11.29 2.85 16.34
CA ASP A 69 11.04 1.45 16.73
C ASP A 69 10.98 0.53 15.52
N TRP A 70 11.26 -0.76 15.75
CA TRP A 70 11.19 -1.80 14.73
C TRP A 70 9.95 -2.67 14.90
N TYR A 71 9.23 -2.90 13.81
CA TYR A 71 8.02 -3.72 13.75
C TYR A 71 8.17 -4.78 12.67
N GLY A 72 7.77 -6.02 13.00
CA GLY A 72 7.64 -7.08 12.01
C GLY A 72 6.57 -6.75 10.96
N MET A 73 6.76 -7.24 9.73
CA MET A 73 5.78 -7.10 8.67
C MET A 73 5.73 -8.35 7.81
N PRO A 74 4.58 -8.66 7.17
CA PRO A 74 4.50 -9.74 6.20
C PRO A 74 5.50 -9.57 5.06
N SER A 75 6.02 -10.67 4.54
CA SER A 75 6.96 -10.65 3.42
C SER A 75 6.26 -10.26 2.11
N PRO A 76 6.57 -9.11 1.50
CA PRO A 76 6.01 -8.73 0.20
C PRO A 76 6.46 -9.65 -0.93
N VAL A 77 7.65 -10.23 -0.82
CA VAL A 77 8.16 -11.20 -1.78
C VAL A 77 7.33 -12.47 -1.74
N ARG A 78 6.98 -12.95 -0.53
CA ARG A 78 6.10 -14.10 -0.38
C ARG A 78 4.68 -13.82 -0.89
N GLN A 79 4.17 -12.62 -0.67
CA GLN A 79 2.89 -12.19 -1.21
C GLN A 79 2.90 -12.24 -2.75
N ALA A 80 3.94 -11.70 -3.40
CA ALA A 80 4.09 -11.76 -4.86
C ALA A 80 4.19 -13.21 -5.38
N GLU A 81 4.84 -14.13 -4.63
CA GLU A 81 4.92 -15.56 -4.97
C GLU A 81 3.55 -16.23 -4.96
N LEU A 82 2.71 -15.94 -3.96
CA LEU A 82 1.35 -16.49 -3.88
C LEU A 82 0.47 -15.93 -5.02
N GLN A 83 0.60 -14.65 -5.32
CA GLN A 83 -0.09 -14.02 -6.45
C GLN A 83 0.37 -14.64 -7.80
N GLU A 84 1.66 -14.87 -7.98
CA GLU A 84 2.22 -15.55 -9.16
C GLU A 84 1.64 -16.95 -9.31
N ALA A 85 1.61 -17.72 -8.21
CA ALA A 85 1.08 -19.09 -8.23
C ALA A 85 -0.38 -19.11 -8.71
N LEU A 86 -1.23 -18.22 -8.17
CA LEU A 86 -2.65 -18.15 -8.55
C LEU A 86 -2.84 -17.73 -10.01
N VAL A 87 -2.12 -16.70 -10.50
CA VAL A 87 -2.14 -16.30 -11.92
C VAL A 87 -1.71 -17.46 -12.82
N LYS A 88 -0.68 -18.18 -12.41
CA LYS A 88 -0.15 -19.30 -13.17
C LYS A 88 -1.13 -20.46 -13.28
N GLU A 89 -1.82 -20.79 -12.20
CA GLU A 89 -2.87 -21.82 -12.22
C GLU A 89 -4.06 -21.39 -13.08
N LEU A 90 -4.56 -20.17 -12.89
CA LEU A 90 -5.65 -19.61 -13.71
C LEU A 90 -5.31 -19.68 -15.21
N LEU A 91 -4.09 -19.30 -15.59
CA LEU A 91 -3.66 -19.32 -16.98
C LEU A 91 -3.43 -20.74 -17.50
N LYS A 92 -2.95 -21.69 -16.69
CA LYS A 92 -2.80 -23.09 -17.09
C LYS A 92 -4.13 -23.74 -17.40
N ASP A 93 -5.13 -23.53 -16.53
CA ASP A 93 -6.44 -24.14 -16.64
C ASP A 93 -7.29 -23.56 -17.77
N ASN A 94 -6.84 -22.45 -18.37
CA ASN A 94 -7.54 -21.76 -19.46
C ASN A 94 -6.65 -21.56 -20.70
N VAL A 95 -5.56 -22.32 -20.82
CA VAL A 95 -4.50 -22.09 -21.82
C VAL A 95 -4.99 -22.09 -23.26
N GLU A 96 -6.01 -22.85 -23.58
CA GLU A 96 -6.61 -22.95 -24.92
C GLU A 96 -7.31 -21.66 -25.38
N LYS A 97 -7.61 -20.74 -24.47
CA LYS A 97 -8.28 -19.48 -24.79
C LYS A 97 -7.36 -18.43 -25.41
N PHE A 98 -6.03 -18.56 -25.19
CA PHE A 98 -5.06 -17.58 -25.64
C PHE A 98 -3.78 -18.17 -26.24
N LEU A 99 -3.47 -19.45 -26.05
CA LEU A 99 -2.36 -20.12 -26.72
C LEU A 99 -2.87 -21.10 -27.78
N GLY A 100 -2.25 -21.02 -28.95
CA GLY A 100 -2.54 -21.94 -30.05
C GLY A 100 -2.01 -23.36 -29.82
N ARG A 101 -2.32 -24.25 -30.78
CA ARG A 101 -1.75 -25.59 -30.86
C ARG A 101 -0.55 -25.60 -31.79
N LEU A 102 0.50 -26.28 -31.40
CA LEU A 102 1.66 -26.53 -32.22
C LEU A 102 1.69 -28.01 -32.62
N LEU A 103 1.68 -28.32 -33.90
CA LEU A 103 1.63 -29.71 -34.42
C LEU A 103 0.48 -30.54 -33.80
N GLY A 104 -0.69 -29.92 -33.55
CA GLY A 104 -1.85 -30.56 -32.93
C GLY A 104 -1.81 -30.65 -31.42
N LEU A 105 -0.67 -30.33 -30.77
CA LEU A 105 -0.51 -30.34 -29.32
C LEU A 105 -0.74 -28.94 -28.72
N GLN A 106 -1.48 -28.88 -27.61
CA GLN A 106 -1.72 -27.63 -26.89
C GLN A 106 -0.42 -27.07 -26.33
N THR A 107 -0.07 -25.83 -26.71
CA THR A 107 1.07 -25.11 -26.13
C THR A 107 0.81 -24.82 -24.66
N GLN A 108 1.81 -25.08 -23.81
CA GLN A 108 1.69 -24.91 -22.36
C GLN A 108 2.36 -23.63 -21.88
N ILE A 109 1.75 -22.98 -20.88
CA ILE A 109 2.28 -21.76 -20.27
C ILE A 109 3.30 -22.04 -19.16
N GLY A 110 3.28 -23.25 -18.58
CA GLY A 110 4.10 -23.60 -17.40
C GLY A 110 5.60 -23.56 -17.63
N GLY A 111 6.08 -23.76 -18.87
CA GLY A 111 7.49 -23.70 -19.25
C GLY A 111 8.03 -22.28 -19.51
N ARG A 112 7.19 -21.25 -19.37
CA ARG A 112 7.57 -19.85 -19.54
C ARG A 112 8.32 -19.32 -18.31
N ASP A 113 8.92 -18.15 -18.44
CA ASP A 113 9.63 -17.49 -17.34
C ASP A 113 8.62 -16.80 -16.41
N TRP A 114 8.66 -17.15 -15.14
CA TRP A 114 7.82 -16.55 -14.10
C TRP A 114 8.72 -15.86 -13.11
N ARG A 115 8.44 -14.59 -12.82
CA ARG A 115 9.26 -13.78 -11.95
C ARG A 115 8.39 -12.94 -11.02
N THR A 116 8.91 -12.73 -9.82
CA THR A 116 8.32 -11.83 -8.84
C THR A 116 9.28 -10.73 -8.46
N LEU A 117 8.77 -9.53 -8.27
CA LEU A 117 9.49 -8.38 -7.74
C LEU A 117 8.69 -7.76 -6.60
N CYS A 118 9.38 -7.15 -5.66
CA CYS A 118 8.82 -6.24 -4.67
C CYS A 118 9.36 -4.84 -4.92
N ALA A 119 8.48 -3.90 -5.27
CA ALA A 119 8.82 -2.50 -5.43
C ALA A 119 8.50 -1.74 -4.15
N VAL A 120 9.51 -1.15 -3.50
CA VAL A 120 9.34 -0.32 -2.30
C VAL A 120 9.44 1.16 -2.64
N SER A 121 8.91 2.03 -1.77
CA SER A 121 9.01 3.49 -1.94
C SER A 121 10.45 3.93 -2.16
N SER A 122 10.66 4.94 -3.01
CA SER A 122 11.97 5.56 -3.25
C SER A 122 12.61 6.12 -1.97
N SER A 123 11.78 6.55 -1.01
CA SER A 123 12.21 7.07 0.29
C SER A 123 12.60 5.99 1.32
N ALA A 124 12.33 4.70 1.05
CA ALA A 124 12.71 3.62 1.96
C ALA A 124 14.23 3.42 1.99
N ILE A 125 14.78 3.15 3.16
CA ILE A 125 16.18 2.76 3.35
C ILE A 125 16.22 1.23 3.44
N LEU A 126 16.94 0.59 2.54
CA LEU A 126 17.06 -0.86 2.48
C LEU A 126 18.40 -1.32 3.03
N HIS A 127 18.41 -2.11 4.08
CA HIS A 127 19.62 -2.76 4.61
C HIS A 127 19.94 -4.02 3.80
N ARG A 128 20.47 -3.83 2.59
CA ARG A 128 20.66 -4.93 1.61
C ARG A 128 21.70 -5.95 2.04
N ASP A 129 22.72 -5.53 2.80
CA ASP A 129 23.80 -6.40 3.24
C ASP A 129 23.32 -7.44 4.27
N GLU A 130 22.23 -7.14 4.96
CA GLU A 130 21.58 -8.05 5.91
C GLU A 130 20.57 -9.00 5.23
N MET A 131 20.18 -8.72 3.99
CA MET A 131 19.14 -9.49 3.28
C MET A 131 19.71 -10.76 2.66
N PRO A 132 19.01 -11.91 2.75
CA PRO A 132 19.31 -13.07 1.92
C PRO A 132 19.37 -12.69 0.43
N ARG A 133 20.41 -13.11 -0.28
CA ARG A 133 20.67 -12.71 -1.67
C ARG A 133 19.47 -12.97 -2.61
N ALA A 134 18.75 -14.08 -2.36
CA ALA A 134 17.54 -14.42 -3.12
C ALA A 134 16.42 -13.39 -2.96
N ILE A 135 16.30 -12.75 -1.80
CA ILE A 135 15.33 -11.68 -1.51
C ILE A 135 15.86 -10.35 -2.06
N ALA A 136 17.12 -10.00 -1.75
CA ALA A 136 17.75 -8.74 -2.18
C ALA A 136 17.66 -8.53 -3.71
N ASN A 137 17.79 -9.60 -4.50
CA ASN A 137 17.70 -9.57 -5.97
C ASN A 137 16.28 -9.29 -6.48
N ARG A 138 15.26 -9.48 -5.65
CA ARG A 138 13.84 -9.27 -6.00
C ARG A 138 13.26 -7.98 -5.42
N VAL A 139 13.97 -7.29 -4.54
CA VAL A 139 13.54 -6.04 -3.95
C VAL A 139 14.18 -4.86 -4.68
N VAL A 140 13.36 -3.95 -5.19
CA VAL A 140 13.82 -2.76 -5.89
C VAL A 140 13.11 -1.51 -5.37
N LYS A 141 13.74 -0.35 -5.49
CA LYS A 141 13.04 0.91 -5.29
C LYS A 141 12.17 1.22 -6.50
N SER A 142 11.05 1.88 -6.27
CA SER A 142 10.04 2.13 -7.31
C SER A 142 10.58 2.77 -8.58
N GLU A 143 11.58 3.64 -8.47
CA GLU A 143 12.22 4.31 -9.60
C GLU A 143 13.08 3.38 -10.48
N PHE A 144 13.55 2.26 -9.93
CA PHE A 144 14.39 1.29 -10.64
C PHE A 144 13.60 0.06 -11.14
N VAL A 145 12.29 0.02 -10.92
CA VAL A 145 11.49 -1.17 -11.26
C VAL A 145 11.48 -1.46 -12.75
N ALA A 146 11.39 -0.42 -13.58
CA ALA A 146 11.37 -0.58 -15.04
C ALA A 146 12.69 -1.11 -15.57
N GLU A 147 13.81 -0.58 -15.08
CA GLU A 147 15.16 -1.07 -15.40
C GLU A 147 15.32 -2.54 -14.99
N LYS A 148 14.84 -2.91 -13.80
CA LYS A 148 14.91 -4.31 -13.34
C LYS A 148 14.07 -5.25 -14.20
N VAL A 149 12.87 -4.84 -14.61
CA VAL A 149 12.05 -5.61 -15.55
C VAL A 149 12.77 -5.76 -16.90
N ARG A 150 13.36 -4.68 -17.43
CA ARG A 150 14.14 -4.73 -18.68
C ARG A 150 15.32 -5.69 -18.57
N GLU A 151 16.04 -5.68 -17.44
CA GLU A 151 17.12 -6.63 -17.15
C GLU A 151 16.61 -8.09 -17.21
N LEU A 152 15.48 -8.38 -16.56
CA LEU A 152 14.88 -9.72 -16.53
C LEU A 152 14.46 -10.18 -17.92
N VAL A 153 13.84 -9.29 -18.72
CA VAL A 153 13.43 -9.56 -20.09
C VAL A 153 14.67 -9.71 -21.00
N GLY A 154 15.63 -8.79 -20.92
CA GLY A 154 16.80 -8.71 -21.78
C GLY A 154 17.86 -9.79 -21.49
N SER A 155 17.99 -10.25 -20.25
CA SER A 155 18.93 -11.32 -19.89
C SER A 155 18.62 -12.64 -20.61
N ARG A 156 17.36 -12.83 -21.00
CA ARG A 156 16.90 -14.00 -21.76
C ARG A 156 17.13 -13.90 -23.24
N ALA A 157 17.18 -12.68 -23.79
CA ALA A 157 17.50 -12.46 -25.20
C ALA A 157 18.96 -12.76 -25.54
N LYS A 158 19.86 -12.70 -24.55
CA LYS A 158 21.32 -12.89 -24.72
C LYS A 158 21.82 -14.32 -24.47
N GLY A 159 20.94 -15.20 -23.96
CA GLY A 159 21.31 -16.61 -23.70
C GLY A 159 21.46 -17.40 -24.99
N LEU A 160 22.67 -17.83 -25.31
CA LEU A 160 23.07 -18.36 -26.60
C LEU A 160 22.45 -19.71 -26.99
N VAL A 161 21.80 -20.44 -26.09
CA VAL A 161 21.20 -21.75 -26.40
C VAL A 161 20.08 -22.08 -25.43
N THR A 162 18.90 -21.55 -25.66
CA THR A 162 17.69 -22.30 -25.36
C THR A 162 16.59 -21.78 -26.27
N ALA A 163 16.19 -22.61 -27.24
CA ALA A 163 14.97 -22.44 -28.03
C ALA A 163 13.74 -22.53 -27.08
N ARG A 164 13.63 -21.61 -26.13
CA ARG A 164 12.42 -21.47 -25.33
C ARG A 164 11.38 -20.80 -26.19
N PRO A 165 10.20 -21.38 -26.28
CA PRO A 165 9.15 -20.79 -27.09
C PRO A 165 8.82 -19.39 -26.55
N ARG A 166 8.82 -18.39 -27.45
CA ARG A 166 8.43 -17.01 -27.14
C ARG A 166 6.91 -16.88 -27.32
N PHE A 167 6.28 -16.01 -26.56
CA PHE A 167 4.96 -15.54 -26.91
C PHE A 167 5.04 -14.64 -28.13
N SER A 168 4.15 -14.86 -29.09
CA SER A 168 3.88 -13.89 -30.15
C SER A 168 3.12 -12.69 -29.55
N GLN A 169 3.09 -11.56 -30.26
CA GLN A 169 2.30 -10.39 -29.89
C GLN A 169 0.82 -10.76 -29.67
N LYS A 170 0.23 -11.54 -30.58
CA LYS A 170 -1.14 -12.00 -30.45
C LYS A 170 -1.41 -12.83 -29.19
N GLU A 171 -0.46 -13.65 -28.76
CA GLU A 171 -0.56 -14.42 -27.52
C GLU A 171 -0.44 -13.52 -26.28
N ILE A 172 0.43 -12.51 -26.31
CA ILE A 172 0.56 -11.49 -25.24
C ILE A 172 -0.75 -10.72 -25.09
N GLU A 173 -1.33 -10.27 -26.19
CA GLU A 173 -2.62 -9.62 -26.22
C GLU A 173 -3.73 -10.53 -25.69
N GLY A 174 -3.78 -11.79 -26.18
CA GLY A 174 -4.76 -12.77 -25.75
C GLY A 174 -4.70 -13.12 -24.28
N ILE A 175 -3.48 -13.28 -23.70
CA ILE A 175 -3.29 -13.48 -22.27
C ILE A 175 -3.79 -12.26 -21.49
N GLY A 176 -3.44 -11.07 -21.95
CA GLY A 176 -3.86 -9.84 -21.31
C GLY A 176 -5.37 -9.63 -21.35
N ASP A 177 -6.02 -9.90 -22.48
CA ASP A 177 -7.47 -9.79 -22.64
C ASP A 177 -8.20 -10.81 -21.77
N PHE A 178 -7.72 -12.06 -21.73
CA PHE A 178 -8.28 -13.08 -20.85
C PHE A 178 -8.19 -12.66 -19.37
N LEU A 179 -7.05 -12.13 -18.92
CA LEU A 179 -6.89 -11.67 -17.53
C LEU A 179 -7.78 -10.46 -17.22
N LEU A 180 -7.94 -9.52 -18.14
CA LEU A 180 -8.84 -8.38 -17.98
C LEU A 180 -10.31 -8.80 -17.97
N GLN A 181 -10.71 -9.80 -18.74
CA GLN A 181 -12.05 -10.39 -18.67
C GLN A 181 -12.29 -11.15 -17.35
N SER A 182 -11.24 -11.70 -16.76
CA SER A 182 -11.28 -12.38 -15.45
C SER A 182 -11.18 -11.41 -14.27
N HIS A 183 -11.05 -10.09 -14.53
CA HIS A 183 -10.92 -9.08 -13.50
C HIS A 183 -12.22 -8.90 -12.71
N LEU A 184 -12.12 -9.05 -11.39
CA LEU A 184 -13.22 -8.85 -10.47
C LEU A 184 -13.41 -7.37 -10.14
N ALA A 185 -14.66 -6.93 -10.13
CA ALA A 185 -14.98 -5.60 -9.61
C ALA A 185 -14.49 -5.44 -8.16
N PRO A 186 -14.14 -4.22 -7.73
CA PRO A 186 -13.82 -3.97 -6.33
C PRO A 186 -14.98 -4.44 -5.45
N ILE A 187 -14.70 -5.29 -4.46
CA ILE A 187 -15.71 -5.65 -3.46
C ILE A 187 -16.06 -4.35 -2.75
N ALA A 188 -17.34 -3.98 -2.79
CA ALA A 188 -17.88 -2.77 -2.14
C ALA A 188 -17.82 -2.83 -0.59
N ASN A 189 -16.97 -3.66 -0.02
CA ASN A 189 -16.79 -3.82 1.42
C ASN A 189 -15.38 -3.38 1.82
N PRO A 190 -15.20 -2.15 2.34
CA PRO A 190 -13.88 -1.65 2.74
C PRO A 190 -13.33 -2.29 4.02
N SER A 191 -13.98 -3.32 4.58
CA SER A 191 -13.61 -3.93 5.87
C SER A 191 -12.70 -5.16 5.77
N ALA A 192 -12.30 -5.63 4.60
CA ALA A 192 -11.65 -6.94 4.47
C ALA A 192 -10.15 -6.92 4.13
N VAL A 193 -9.52 -5.77 3.93
CA VAL A 193 -8.04 -5.71 3.75
C VAL A 193 -7.46 -4.49 4.48
N ALA A 194 -7.73 -4.39 5.79
CA ALA A 194 -6.81 -3.71 6.68
C ALA A 194 -5.95 -4.82 7.29
N GLU A 195 -4.68 -4.91 6.91
CA GLU A 195 -3.71 -5.65 7.70
C GLU A 195 -3.86 -5.20 9.16
N PRO A 196 -4.12 -6.11 10.10
CA PRO A 196 -4.22 -5.71 11.50
C PRO A 196 -2.88 -5.13 11.92
N ALA A 197 -2.91 -3.91 12.44
CA ALA A 197 -1.80 -3.39 13.21
C ALA A 197 -1.46 -4.45 14.28
N PRO A 198 -0.17 -4.76 14.55
CA PRO A 198 0.21 -5.77 15.52
C PRO A 198 -0.45 -5.45 16.86
N ARG A 199 -1.39 -6.30 17.28
CA ARG A 199 -1.87 -6.33 18.65
C ARG A 199 -0.70 -6.81 19.50
N VAL A 200 -0.20 -5.92 20.33
CA VAL A 200 0.63 -6.30 21.47
C VAL A 200 -0.25 -7.14 22.37
N GLN A 201 -0.07 -8.45 22.35
CA GLN A 201 -0.58 -9.34 23.40
C GLN A 201 0.36 -9.16 24.60
N GLU A 202 -0.11 -8.45 25.60
CA GLU A 202 0.45 -8.52 26.94
C GLU A 202 0.19 -9.93 27.48
N SER A 203 1.23 -10.72 27.60
CA SER A 203 1.20 -11.95 28.39
C SER A 203 1.68 -11.61 29.83
N PRO A 204 0.96 -12.03 30.86
CA PRO A 204 1.36 -11.75 32.24
C PRO A 204 2.48 -12.70 32.66
N VAL A 205 3.64 -12.16 33.02
CA VAL A 205 4.65 -12.89 33.74
C VAL A 205 4.65 -12.47 35.19
N SER A 206 4.26 -13.43 36.02
CA SER A 206 4.23 -13.36 37.49
C SER A 206 5.59 -13.15 38.13
N ALA A 207 5.50 -12.35 39.16
CA ALA A 207 6.39 -12.04 40.27
C ALA A 207 7.39 -13.10 40.79
N LYS A 208 8.51 -12.58 41.27
CA LYS A 208 9.24 -12.75 42.57
C LYS A 208 10.72 -12.50 42.31
N THR A 209 11.52 -11.78 43.06
CA THR A 209 11.65 -11.47 44.46
C THR A 209 12.74 -10.41 44.65
N GLU A 210 12.56 -9.50 45.58
CA GLU A 210 13.53 -8.54 46.19
C GLU A 210 14.70 -9.24 46.93
N PRO A 211 15.73 -8.56 47.52
CA PRO A 211 15.85 -7.13 47.90
C PRO A 211 17.25 -6.47 47.84
N ALA A 212 17.20 -5.13 47.99
CA ALA A 212 18.06 -4.23 48.77
C ALA A 212 19.49 -3.84 48.33
N ALA A 213 19.76 -2.53 48.16
CA ALA A 213 20.40 -1.62 49.09
C ALA A 213 20.67 -0.22 48.50
N LYS A 214 20.11 0.77 49.16
CA LYS A 214 20.55 2.12 49.54
C LYS A 214 21.72 2.82 48.82
N ALA A 215 21.46 4.08 48.34
CA ALA A 215 22.13 5.34 48.79
C ALA A 215 21.50 6.57 48.11
N GLN A 216 20.86 7.37 48.85
CA GLN A 216 20.88 8.80 49.24
C GLN A 216 21.08 9.89 48.14
N ARG A 217 20.07 10.76 48.17
CA ARG A 217 19.88 12.14 47.63
C ARG A 217 21.03 13.12 47.96
N PRO A 218 21.11 14.30 47.31
CA PRO A 218 20.33 15.42 47.83
C PRO A 218 19.59 16.29 46.81
N ALA A 219 18.71 17.08 47.39
CA ALA A 219 17.62 17.86 46.84
C ALA A 219 17.94 19.31 46.45
N THR A 220 17.04 19.85 45.59
CA THR A 220 16.38 21.17 45.58
C THR A 220 17.12 22.34 44.88
N PRO A 221 16.45 23.40 44.34
CA PRO A 221 15.09 23.85 44.56
C PRO A 221 14.24 24.20 43.27
N GLU A 222 12.97 24.19 43.50
CA GLU A 222 11.87 24.82 42.74
C GLU A 222 11.99 26.37 42.72
N PRO A 223 11.41 27.06 41.75
CA PRO A 223 10.61 28.23 42.04
C PRO A 223 9.15 28.14 41.54
N GLN A 224 8.28 28.62 42.41
CA GLN A 224 6.85 28.74 42.31
C GLN A 224 6.32 29.81 41.32
N PRO A 225 5.01 29.91 41.14
CA PRO A 225 4.36 30.31 39.90
C PRO A 225 4.04 31.82 39.85
N THR A 226 4.03 32.36 38.64
CA THR A 226 3.45 33.67 38.41
C THR A 226 2.08 33.52 37.72
N GLN A 227 1.06 33.95 38.42
CA GLN A 227 -0.30 34.13 37.92
C GLN A 227 -0.34 35.24 36.87
N ALA A 228 -1.02 34.99 35.76
CA ALA A 228 -1.61 36.07 34.96
C ALA A 228 -3.00 35.63 34.49
N ALA A 229 -3.89 36.51 34.69
CA ALA A 229 -5.34 36.47 34.76
C ALA A 229 -6.07 36.11 33.44
N PRO A 230 -7.41 35.88 33.53
CA PRO A 230 -8.21 35.22 32.49
C PRO A 230 -8.85 36.21 31.53
N SER A 231 -9.00 35.81 30.26
CA SER A 231 -10.05 36.35 29.36
C SER A 231 -10.09 35.62 28.05
N PRO A 232 -11.19 35.59 27.35
CA PRO A 232 -12.55 35.26 27.76
C PRO A 232 -13.06 33.95 27.14
N ALA A 233 -14.08 33.39 27.75
CA ALA A 233 -14.88 32.31 27.20
C ALA A 233 -15.44 32.67 25.84
N THR A 234 -15.03 31.92 24.81
CA THR A 234 -15.69 31.95 23.50
C THR A 234 -16.61 30.74 23.41
N ASN A 235 -17.87 30.99 23.18
CA ASN A 235 -19.00 30.06 23.05
C ASN A 235 -18.64 28.80 22.22
N PRO A 236 -19.17 27.62 22.61
CA PRO A 236 -19.07 26.40 21.85
C PRO A 236 -20.12 26.37 20.74
N SER A 237 -19.94 27.14 19.67
CA SER A 237 -20.86 27.08 18.53
C SER A 237 -20.28 27.73 17.28
N GLN A 238 -19.15 27.19 16.78
CA GLN A 238 -18.77 27.23 15.37
C GLN A 238 -17.55 26.32 15.17
N ALA A 239 -17.82 25.03 14.88
CA ALA A 239 -16.78 24.16 14.34
C ALA A 239 -16.24 24.78 13.06
N PRO A 240 -14.92 24.83 12.83
CA PRO A 240 -14.36 25.34 11.59
C PRO A 240 -14.88 24.51 10.43
N THR A 241 -15.72 25.12 9.59
CA THR A 241 -16.28 24.46 8.40
C THR A 241 -15.14 24.17 7.44
N LEU A 242 -14.93 22.89 7.12
CA LEU A 242 -13.87 22.48 6.22
C LEU A 242 -14.16 23.02 4.80
N ALA A 243 -13.19 23.73 4.21
CA ALA A 243 -13.29 24.30 2.88
C ALA A 243 -12.27 23.68 1.93
N CYS A 244 -12.57 23.64 0.66
CA CYS A 244 -11.62 23.21 -0.38
C CYS A 244 -10.38 24.11 -0.37
N LYS A 245 -9.21 23.52 -0.24
CA LYS A 245 -7.92 24.26 -0.19
C LYS A 245 -7.58 25.00 -1.47
N LYS A 246 -8.25 24.72 -2.61
CA LYS A 246 -7.99 25.35 -3.92
C LYS A 246 -9.00 26.43 -4.25
N CYS A 247 -10.30 26.18 -4.12
CA CYS A 247 -11.35 27.09 -4.56
C CYS A 247 -12.22 27.65 -3.42
N GLY A 248 -11.99 27.22 -2.16
CA GLY A 248 -12.75 27.70 -1.00
C GLY A 248 -14.18 27.13 -0.89
N GLU A 249 -14.60 26.24 -1.78
CA GLU A 249 -15.92 25.60 -1.77
C GLU A 249 -16.16 24.85 -0.45
N GLN A 250 -17.34 24.96 0.13
CA GLN A 250 -17.73 24.34 1.42
C GLN A 250 -18.95 23.42 1.31
N ASP A 251 -19.80 23.62 0.34
CA ASP A 251 -21.07 22.90 0.21
C ASP A 251 -20.97 21.68 -0.72
N LYS A 252 -20.17 21.77 -1.80
CA LYS A 252 -19.96 20.70 -2.78
C LYS A 252 -18.71 19.89 -2.45
N LEU A 253 -18.71 19.29 -1.26
CA LEU A 253 -17.62 18.48 -0.76
C LEU A 253 -18.11 17.06 -0.48
N THR A 254 -17.41 16.07 -1.02
CA THR A 254 -17.68 14.64 -0.79
C THR A 254 -16.60 14.05 0.10
N GLY A 255 -17.01 13.48 1.25
CA GLY A 255 -16.11 12.85 2.20
C GLY A 255 -15.61 11.50 1.71
N MET A 256 -14.30 11.35 1.59
CA MET A 256 -13.61 10.19 1.07
C MET A 256 -12.58 9.67 2.07
N TYR A 257 -12.15 8.41 1.86
CA TYR A 257 -11.03 7.80 2.58
C TYR A 257 -9.93 7.40 1.60
N GLY A 258 -8.69 7.66 1.95
CA GLY A 258 -7.56 7.31 1.11
C GLY A 258 -6.30 6.99 1.91
N LYS A 259 -5.20 6.80 1.23
CA LYS A 259 -3.90 6.41 1.78
C LYS A 259 -3.45 7.24 3.00
N TYR A 260 -3.83 8.51 3.06
CA TYR A 260 -3.42 9.43 4.12
C TYR A 260 -4.52 9.69 5.16
N GLY A 261 -5.62 8.93 5.11
CA GLY A 261 -6.78 9.05 5.99
C GLY A 261 -7.95 9.76 5.31
N TYR A 262 -8.85 10.30 6.13
CA TYR A 262 -10.04 10.99 5.62
C TYR A 262 -9.71 12.33 4.98
N TYR A 263 -10.36 12.61 3.85
CA TYR A 263 -10.27 13.85 3.11
C TYR A 263 -11.61 14.17 2.44
N VAL A 264 -11.82 15.39 2.02
CA VAL A 264 -12.93 15.77 1.16
C VAL A 264 -12.43 15.96 -0.28
N ARG A 265 -13.18 15.45 -1.23
CA ARG A 265 -13.05 15.78 -2.65
C ARG A 265 -14.02 16.91 -2.96
N CYS A 266 -13.54 17.93 -3.62
CA CYS A 266 -14.36 19.05 -4.07
C CYS A 266 -14.97 18.75 -5.44
N ASP A 267 -16.29 18.72 -5.54
CA ASP A 267 -16.99 18.42 -6.80
C ASP A 267 -16.93 19.60 -7.78
N ALA A 268 -16.55 20.81 -7.32
CA ALA A 268 -16.39 21.98 -8.18
C ALA A 268 -15.02 22.05 -8.89
N CYS A 269 -13.94 21.46 -8.32
CA CYS A 269 -12.58 21.58 -8.89
C CYS A 269 -11.72 20.31 -8.75
N ASP A 270 -12.31 19.18 -8.40
CA ASP A 270 -11.68 17.86 -8.22
C ASP A 270 -10.48 17.83 -7.24
N THR A 271 -10.32 18.84 -6.39
CA THR A 271 -9.21 18.93 -5.46
C THR A 271 -9.52 18.20 -4.17
N ASN A 272 -8.55 17.38 -3.70
CA ASN A 272 -8.63 16.70 -2.42
C ASN A 272 -8.07 17.58 -1.29
N THR A 273 -8.86 17.75 -0.20
CA THR A 273 -8.48 18.49 1.00
C THR A 273 -8.50 17.56 2.22
N SER A 274 -7.39 17.49 2.96
CA SER A 274 -7.27 16.63 4.14
C SER A 274 -8.21 17.09 5.26
N MET A 275 -8.86 16.13 5.94
CA MET A 275 -9.62 16.39 7.18
C MET A 275 -8.74 16.46 8.44
N LYS A 276 -7.43 16.18 8.32
CA LYS A 276 -6.47 16.36 9.42
C LYS A 276 -6.07 17.83 9.52
N VAL A 277 -6.93 18.63 10.11
CA VAL A 277 -6.66 20.05 10.42
C VAL A 277 -6.06 20.17 11.83
N PRO A 278 -5.24 21.20 12.11
CA PRO A 278 -4.72 21.43 13.47
C PRO A 278 -5.83 21.57 14.49
N CYS A 279 -5.57 21.08 15.71
CA CYS A 279 -6.51 21.19 16.82
C CYS A 279 -6.89 22.65 17.09
N PRO A 280 -8.17 23.01 17.15
CA PRO A 280 -8.58 24.40 17.42
C PRO A 280 -8.21 24.86 18.84
N ALA A 281 -8.06 23.94 19.80
CA ALA A 281 -7.74 24.27 21.18
C ALA A 281 -6.22 24.45 21.43
N CYS A 282 -5.35 23.59 20.86
CA CYS A 282 -3.91 23.62 21.17
C CYS A 282 -3.00 23.69 19.94
N GLN A 283 -3.56 23.84 18.72
CA GLN A 283 -2.85 23.94 17.44
C GLN A 283 -2.00 22.70 17.10
N SER A 284 -2.12 21.61 17.85
CA SER A 284 -1.41 20.37 17.57
C SER A 284 -1.85 19.75 16.24
N ARG A 285 -0.89 19.22 15.48
CA ARG A 285 -1.14 18.46 14.24
C ARG A 285 -1.35 16.97 14.49
N LYS A 286 -1.21 16.50 15.73
CA LYS A 286 -1.45 15.10 16.11
C LYS A 286 -2.94 14.85 16.31
N VAL A 287 -3.66 14.79 15.21
CA VAL A 287 -5.10 14.66 15.16
C VAL A 287 -5.49 13.33 14.50
N ARG A 288 -6.41 12.62 15.14
CA ARG A 288 -7.04 11.41 14.60
C ARG A 288 -8.45 11.74 14.15
N VAL A 289 -8.79 11.37 12.90
CA VAL A 289 -10.13 11.53 12.34
C VAL A 289 -10.83 10.19 12.34
N THR A 290 -12.08 10.14 12.82
CA THR A 290 -12.97 8.98 12.79
C THR A 290 -14.25 9.33 12.04
N LYS A 291 -14.92 8.31 11.46
CA LYS A 291 -16.20 8.48 10.76
C LYS A 291 -17.28 7.69 11.48
N SER A 292 -18.42 8.32 11.71
CA SER A 292 -19.64 7.67 12.21
C SER A 292 -20.83 8.16 11.37
N GLY A 293 -21.37 7.27 10.54
CA GLY A 293 -22.41 7.66 9.56
C GLY A 293 -21.92 8.78 8.62
N PRO A 294 -22.67 9.89 8.48
CA PRO A 294 -22.29 11.02 7.64
C PRO A 294 -21.28 11.97 8.32
N THR A 295 -20.95 11.78 9.60
CA THR A 295 -20.16 12.71 10.40
C THR A 295 -18.72 12.25 10.55
N TYR A 296 -17.78 13.19 10.41
CA TYR A 296 -16.36 12.99 10.63
C TYR A 296 -15.91 13.79 11.83
N THR A 297 -15.41 13.10 12.85
CA THR A 297 -14.96 13.68 14.13
C THR A 297 -13.44 13.60 14.23
N SER A 298 -12.84 14.69 14.61
CA SER A 298 -11.40 14.80 14.90
C SER A 298 -11.15 14.79 16.39
N ALA A 299 -10.18 14.01 16.85
CA ALA A 299 -9.70 13.95 18.22
C ALA A 299 -8.22 14.34 18.29
N CYS A 300 -7.88 15.27 19.16
CA CYS A 300 -6.49 15.69 19.38
C CYS A 300 -5.80 14.73 20.35
N GLN A 301 -4.63 14.23 19.98
CA GLN A 301 -3.86 13.32 20.83
C GLN A 301 -3.08 14.02 21.95
N ASP A 302 -2.89 15.34 21.85
CA ASP A 302 -2.11 16.10 22.85
C ASP A 302 -2.97 16.75 23.93
N CYS A 303 -4.24 17.16 23.61
CA CYS A 303 -5.11 17.81 24.59
C CYS A 303 -6.50 17.15 24.71
N ALA A 304 -6.71 16.01 24.08
CA ALA A 304 -7.96 15.24 24.09
C ALA A 304 -9.21 16.01 23.59
N ASN A 305 -9.05 17.21 22.99
CA ASN A 305 -10.17 17.95 22.42
C ASN A 305 -10.74 17.20 21.21
N GLU A 306 -12.06 17.08 21.15
CA GLU A 306 -12.79 16.46 20.04
C GLU A 306 -13.71 17.47 19.37
N TRP A 307 -13.79 17.44 18.03
CA TRP A 307 -14.68 18.30 17.24
C TRP A 307 -15.12 17.64 15.95
N VAL A 308 -16.28 18.01 15.44
CA VAL A 308 -16.74 17.62 14.11
C VAL A 308 -15.96 18.43 13.06
N VAL A 309 -15.18 17.75 12.24
CA VAL A 309 -14.38 18.40 11.19
C VAL A 309 -15.15 18.50 9.87
N PHE A 310 -16.07 17.57 9.62
CA PHE A 310 -16.90 17.54 8.42
C PHE A 310 -18.15 16.69 8.65
N ALA A 311 -19.27 17.11 8.08
CA ALA A 311 -20.50 16.33 8.01
C ALA A 311 -20.99 16.28 6.56
N GLN A 312 -21.17 15.09 6.01
CA GLN A 312 -21.69 14.89 4.67
C GLN A 312 -23.17 15.31 4.65
N ARG A 313 -23.50 16.32 3.89
CA ARG A 313 -24.90 16.67 3.63
C ARG A 313 -25.52 15.59 2.74
N GLY A 314 -26.70 15.10 3.07
CA GLY A 314 -27.43 14.18 2.20
C GLY A 314 -27.74 14.85 0.87
N SER A 315 -27.50 14.17 -0.25
CA SER A 315 -28.00 14.63 -1.54
C SER A 315 -29.51 14.78 -1.44
N PRO A 316 -30.11 15.88 -1.95
CA PRO A 316 -31.56 15.97 -2.05
C PRO A 316 -32.02 14.81 -2.93
N THR A 317 -32.88 13.96 -2.40
CA THR A 317 -33.60 12.95 -3.17
C THR A 317 -34.50 13.72 -4.16
N GLU A 318 -34.21 13.61 -5.44
CA GLU A 318 -35.19 14.01 -6.48
C GLU A 318 -36.45 13.19 -6.25
N GLN A 319 -37.54 13.92 -6.00
CA GLN A 319 -38.91 13.42 -6.08
C GLN A 319 -39.39 13.52 -7.51
#